data_b6651583c98676f0b0ec770b097e55d8
#
_entry.id   b6651583c98676f0b0ec770b097e55d8
#
_cell.length_a   1.000
_cell.length_b   1.000
_cell.length_c   1.000
_cell.angle_alpha   90.00
_cell.angle_beta   90.00
_cell.angle_gamma   90.00
#
_symmetry.space_group_name_H-M   'P 1'
#
loop_
_entity.id
_entity.type
_entity.pdbx_description
1 polymer ?
#
loop_
_entity_poly.entity_id
_entity_poly.type
_entity_poly.pdbx_seq_one_letter_code
_entity_poly.pdbx_strand_id
1 'polypeptide(L)'
;MNFLDYNKNDNFNCYINKTQYVDCYLNNYGLCIKKNKIKNTLLHKVREQLTVKPIANLGSELESYEIFYEDENYIVLPKFLKPIKVIDGVNEYFINFNIKKYKFKHKTININFKGELRDYQNNIILYVMDLFKNSVNKPKGGIIKLTCGGGKTILAIAIACMLGLKTLVLVHKEFLLDQWKDRIQAFSNATVGIIRQKVFQTDFDIVIGMIHSISAIDYDQDVLNEFGLVIIDEVHHLGSRMFSKTLLKTSAEYTIGLSATPERQDGMMKVVHNWIGDIIYQMKKKCDYRVLIKKIYFKSNDKLLFKEKKRWINGDLRPNHTKMIENLALIKSRNNLMIKLIDSLKSMGRKILILSSRIEHLNIIKSGVDKLIK
;
A
#
# COMPACT_ATOMS: atom_id res chain seq x y z
N MET A 1 -28.02 16.89 7.32
CA MET A 1 -29.14 15.98 7.02
C MET A 1 -29.07 14.79 7.96
N ASN A 2 -29.98 14.85 8.87
CA ASN A 2 -30.57 13.87 9.78
C ASN A 2 -29.75 12.70 10.32
N PHE A 3 -29.42 12.84 11.57
CA PHE A 3 -29.13 11.79 12.51
C PHE A 3 -30.38 10.95 12.75
N LEU A 4 -30.26 9.64 12.64
CA LEU A 4 -31.32 8.69 12.97
C LEU A 4 -31.49 8.62 14.48
N ASP A 5 -32.69 8.94 14.94
CA ASP A 5 -33.19 8.69 16.27
C ASP A 5 -33.18 7.19 16.57
N TYR A 6 -32.45 6.79 17.60
CA TYR A 6 -32.63 5.49 18.22
C TYR A 6 -33.69 5.56 19.31
N ASN A 7 -34.82 4.95 19.06
CA ASN A 7 -35.89 4.75 20.02
C ASN A 7 -35.41 4.02 21.28
N LYS A 8 -35.67 4.68 22.41
CA LYS A 8 -35.65 4.08 23.72
C LYS A 8 -36.85 3.13 23.83
N ASN A 9 -36.61 1.83 23.99
CA ASN A 9 -37.33 0.85 24.80
C ASN A 9 -36.99 -0.56 24.31
N ASP A 10 -35.93 -1.11 24.86
CA ASP A 10 -35.80 -2.53 25.06
C ASP A 10 -34.90 -2.75 26.27
N ASN A 11 -35.44 -3.41 27.28
CA ASN A 11 -34.75 -3.89 28.46
C ASN A 11 -33.73 -4.97 28.08
N PHE A 12 -32.57 -4.53 27.57
CA PHE A 12 -31.36 -5.35 27.49
C PHE A 12 -30.46 -4.98 28.65
N ASN A 13 -30.14 -5.97 29.48
CA ASN A 13 -29.10 -5.90 30.49
C ASN A 13 -27.87 -5.23 29.87
N CYS A 14 -27.60 -3.98 30.25
CA CYS A 14 -26.41 -3.23 29.88
C CYS A 14 -25.20 -3.95 30.46
N TYR A 15 -24.57 -4.85 29.69
CA TYR A 15 -23.18 -5.23 29.92
C TYR A 15 -22.33 -3.99 29.69
N ILE A 16 -21.88 -3.39 30.79
CA ILE A 16 -20.98 -2.24 30.76
C ILE A 16 -19.71 -2.73 30.08
N ASN A 17 -19.50 -2.34 28.83
CA ASN A 17 -18.25 -2.58 28.10
C ASN A 17 -17.13 -1.89 28.89
N LYS A 18 -16.39 -2.66 29.69
CA LYS A 18 -15.28 -2.14 30.49
C LYS A 18 -14.15 -1.77 29.53
N THR A 19 -13.98 -0.49 29.27
CA THR A 19 -12.87 0.02 28.51
C THR A 19 -11.64 0.16 29.42
N GLN A 20 -10.53 -0.45 29.02
CA GLN A 20 -9.24 -0.29 29.68
C GLN A 20 -8.38 0.70 28.87
N TYR A 21 -7.81 1.69 29.56
CA TYR A 21 -6.95 2.70 28.94
C TYR A 21 -5.48 2.38 29.22
N VAL A 22 -4.66 2.41 28.18
CA VAL A 22 -3.22 2.27 28.27
C VAL A 22 -2.56 3.57 27.83
N ASP A 23 -1.79 4.15 28.73
CA ASP A 23 -1.04 5.38 28.44
C ASP A 23 0.14 5.07 27.51
N CYS A 24 0.27 5.85 26.44
CA CYS A 24 1.30 5.69 25.44
C CYS A 24 1.92 7.03 25.01
N TYR A 25 3.03 6.94 24.29
CA TYR A 25 3.72 8.06 23.66
C TYR A 25 3.67 7.88 22.16
N LEU A 26 3.33 8.93 21.41
CA LEU A 26 3.38 8.92 19.96
C LEU A 26 4.64 9.65 19.47
N ASN A 27 5.48 8.97 18.74
CA ASN A 27 6.74 9.49 18.21
C ASN A 27 7.12 8.89 16.85
N ASN A 28 8.37 9.10 16.41
CA ASN A 28 8.92 8.58 15.13
C ASN A 28 8.98 7.06 15.03
N TYR A 29 8.64 6.31 16.06
CA TYR A 29 8.57 4.84 16.00
C TYR A 29 7.12 4.33 15.90
N GLY A 30 6.17 5.07 16.46
CA GLY A 30 4.76 4.68 16.54
C GLY A 30 4.18 4.97 17.91
N LEU A 31 3.21 4.17 18.34
CA LEU A 31 2.65 4.20 19.70
C LEU A 31 3.57 3.41 20.64
N CYS A 32 4.35 4.09 21.45
CA CYS A 32 5.27 3.50 22.39
C CYS A 32 4.65 3.35 23.78
N ILE A 33 4.67 2.15 24.33
CA ILE A 33 4.15 1.81 25.66
C ILE A 33 5.30 1.29 26.51
N LYS A 34 5.48 1.81 27.72
CA LYS A 34 6.38 1.23 28.70
C LYS A 34 5.80 -0.09 29.24
N LYS A 35 6.52 -1.19 29.13
CA LYS A 35 6.05 -2.54 29.56
C LYS A 35 5.66 -2.58 31.04
N ASN A 36 6.34 -1.84 31.90
CA ASN A 36 6.01 -1.74 33.33
C ASN A 36 4.73 -0.92 33.62
N LYS A 37 4.14 -0.28 32.62
CA LYS A 37 2.87 0.49 32.73
C LYS A 37 1.64 -0.26 32.18
N ILE A 38 1.84 -1.45 31.64
CA ILE A 38 0.77 -2.30 31.12
C ILE A 38 0.78 -3.64 31.87
N LYS A 39 -0.40 -4.15 32.25
CA LYS A 39 -0.52 -5.47 32.86
C LYS A 39 -0.08 -6.57 31.88
N ASN A 40 0.62 -7.59 32.34
CA ASN A 40 1.11 -8.68 31.48
C ASN A 40 -0.01 -9.39 30.71
N THR A 41 -1.17 -9.55 31.30
CA THR A 41 -2.36 -10.11 30.62
C THR A 41 -2.80 -9.28 29.44
N LEU A 42 -2.81 -7.95 29.58
CA LEU A 42 -3.14 -7.02 28.47
C LEU A 42 -2.05 -7.01 27.41
N LEU A 43 -0.79 -7.01 27.83
CA LEU A 43 0.33 -7.05 26.91
C LEU A 43 0.29 -8.32 26.04
N HIS A 44 -0.05 -9.46 26.63
CA HIS A 44 -0.22 -10.71 25.88
C HIS A 44 -1.33 -10.57 24.83
N LYS A 45 -2.49 -10.00 25.19
CA LYS A 45 -3.60 -9.78 24.26
C LYS A 45 -3.25 -8.82 23.13
N VAL A 46 -2.46 -7.78 23.42
CA VAL A 46 -1.92 -6.86 22.38
C VAL A 46 -1.05 -7.61 21.41
N ARG A 47 -0.10 -8.42 21.88
CA ARG A 47 0.77 -9.24 21.02
C ARG A 47 -0.03 -10.20 20.14
N GLU A 48 -0.98 -10.91 20.73
CA GLU A 48 -1.86 -11.85 20.02
C GLU A 48 -2.61 -11.18 18.87
N GLN A 49 -3.20 -10.00 19.10
CA GLN A 49 -3.95 -9.27 18.09
C GLN A 49 -3.08 -8.65 16.98
N LEU A 50 -1.82 -8.38 17.30
CA LEU A 50 -0.85 -7.78 16.38
C LEU A 50 0.10 -8.82 15.75
N THR A 51 -0.12 -10.09 16.03
CA THR A 51 0.45 -11.21 15.26
C THR A 51 -0.55 -11.61 14.19
N VAL A 52 -0.23 -11.30 12.94
CA VAL A 52 -1.15 -11.44 11.81
C VAL A 52 -0.77 -12.62 10.93
N LYS A 53 -1.79 -13.34 10.43
CA LYS A 53 -1.60 -14.42 9.45
C LYS A 53 -2.34 -14.05 8.17
N PRO A 54 -1.63 -13.94 7.01
CA PRO A 54 -2.29 -13.69 5.74
C PRO A 54 -3.18 -14.88 5.34
N ILE A 55 -4.29 -14.60 4.66
CA ILE A 55 -5.14 -15.65 4.09
C ILE A 55 -4.44 -16.19 2.85
N ALA A 56 -4.11 -17.46 2.85
CA ALA A 56 -3.45 -18.12 1.72
C ALA A 56 -4.45 -18.37 0.58
N ASN A 57 -4.09 -17.96 -0.63
CA ASN A 57 -4.78 -18.43 -1.83
C ASN A 57 -4.26 -19.84 -2.19
N LEU A 58 -5.17 -20.83 -2.11
CA LEU A 58 -4.95 -22.22 -2.56
C LEU A 58 -3.59 -22.85 -2.16
N GLY A 59 -3.53 -23.40 -0.97
CA GLY A 59 -2.58 -24.48 -0.67
C GLY A 59 -1.17 -24.08 -0.23
N SER A 60 -0.88 -22.82 0.11
CA SER A 60 0.36 -22.43 0.78
C SER A 60 0.04 -22.01 2.22
N GLU A 61 0.61 -22.65 3.22
CA GLU A 61 0.62 -22.09 4.57
C GLU A 61 1.54 -20.87 4.57
N LEU A 62 0.96 -19.71 4.87
CA LEU A 62 1.72 -18.49 5.08
C LEU A 62 2.00 -18.36 6.58
N GLU A 63 3.25 -18.08 6.91
CA GLU A 63 3.68 -17.86 8.28
C GLU A 63 3.01 -16.59 8.86
N SER A 64 2.66 -16.66 10.13
CA SER A 64 2.27 -15.48 10.89
C SER A 64 3.48 -14.57 11.13
N TYR A 65 3.22 -13.28 11.26
CA TYR A 65 4.27 -12.31 11.59
C TYR A 65 3.72 -11.18 12.46
N GLU A 66 4.63 -10.61 13.23
CA GLU A 66 4.33 -9.51 14.14
C GLU A 66 4.36 -8.17 13.39
N ILE A 67 3.38 -7.30 13.70
CA ILE A 67 3.32 -5.93 13.18
C ILE A 67 3.66 -4.89 14.26
N PHE A 68 4.36 -5.30 15.29
CA PHE A 68 4.91 -4.48 16.36
C PHE A 68 6.40 -4.76 16.52
N TYR A 69 7.08 -3.93 17.28
CA TYR A 69 8.45 -4.14 17.74
C TYR A 69 8.47 -4.05 19.26
N GLU A 70 9.36 -4.79 19.91
CA GLU A 70 9.57 -4.64 21.35
C GLU A 70 11.04 -4.85 21.73
N ASP A 71 11.44 -4.14 22.78
CA ASP A 71 12.69 -4.32 23.49
C ASP A 71 12.42 -4.67 24.95
N GLU A 72 13.42 -4.62 25.82
CA GLU A 72 13.28 -4.94 27.24
C GLU A 72 12.26 -4.04 27.95
N ASN A 73 12.19 -2.74 27.61
CA ASN A 73 11.46 -1.72 28.31
C ASN A 73 10.16 -1.27 27.63
N TYR A 74 10.10 -1.36 26.29
CA TYR A 74 9.03 -0.82 25.50
C TYR A 74 8.43 -1.83 24.53
N ILE A 75 7.16 -1.64 24.22
CA ILE A 75 6.51 -2.17 23.02
C ILE A 75 6.07 -1.02 22.12
N VAL A 76 6.37 -1.11 20.84
CA VAL A 76 6.07 -0.11 19.82
C VAL A 76 5.00 -0.68 18.89
N LEU A 77 3.87 -0.01 18.82
CA LEU A 77 2.68 -0.41 18.07
C LEU A 77 2.47 0.50 16.86
N PRO A 78 1.73 0.04 15.84
CA PRO A 78 1.33 0.88 14.72
C PRO A 78 0.60 2.15 15.20
N LYS A 79 0.94 3.29 14.62
CA LYS A 79 0.48 4.59 15.12
C LYS A 79 -1.02 4.87 14.95
N PHE A 80 -1.70 4.19 14.01
CA PHE A 80 -3.14 4.30 13.79
C PHE A 80 -3.91 3.10 14.35
N LEU A 81 -3.30 2.38 15.30
CA LEU A 81 -3.94 1.23 15.91
C LEU A 81 -5.27 1.62 16.55
N LYS A 82 -6.34 0.97 16.12
CA LYS A 82 -7.68 1.13 16.69
C LYS A 82 -7.77 0.40 18.02
N PRO A 83 -8.79 0.74 18.86
CA PRO A 83 -9.04 0.00 20.09
C PRO A 83 -9.09 -1.50 19.83
N ILE A 84 -8.40 -2.27 20.66
CA ILE A 84 -8.37 -3.72 20.55
C ILE A 84 -9.54 -4.29 21.35
N LYS A 85 -10.43 -5.02 20.65
CA LYS A 85 -11.48 -5.78 21.30
C LYS A 85 -10.90 -7.06 21.89
N VAL A 86 -11.13 -7.28 23.16
CA VAL A 86 -10.73 -8.50 23.88
C VAL A 86 -11.97 -9.22 24.36
N ILE A 87 -12.01 -10.54 24.12
CA ILE A 87 -13.02 -11.46 24.63
C ILE A 87 -12.32 -12.36 25.64
N ASP A 88 -12.77 -12.33 26.89
CA ASP A 88 -12.23 -13.16 27.97
C ASP A 88 -13.38 -13.93 28.63
N GLY A 89 -13.62 -15.15 28.16
CA GLY A 89 -14.82 -15.93 28.49
C GLY A 89 -16.10 -15.24 28.03
N VAL A 90 -16.97 -14.89 28.96
CA VAL A 90 -18.25 -14.14 28.73
C VAL A 90 -18.04 -12.62 28.73
N ASN A 91 -16.85 -12.13 29.13
CA ASN A 91 -16.60 -10.69 29.24
C ASN A 91 -15.98 -10.13 27.96
N GLU A 92 -16.57 -9.04 27.46
CA GLU A 92 -15.99 -8.24 26.39
C GLU A 92 -15.48 -6.91 26.96
N TYR A 93 -14.28 -6.50 26.53
CA TYR A 93 -13.77 -5.18 26.85
C TYR A 93 -12.87 -4.65 25.72
N PHE A 94 -12.61 -3.34 25.74
CA PHE A 94 -11.73 -2.70 24.77
C PHE A 94 -10.47 -2.20 25.45
N ILE A 95 -9.32 -2.36 24.78
CA ILE A 95 -8.06 -1.70 25.14
C ILE A 95 -7.95 -0.46 24.26
N ASN A 96 -8.02 0.70 24.89
CA ASN A 96 -7.81 2.01 24.25
C ASN A 96 -6.43 2.56 24.58
N PHE A 97 -5.85 3.29 23.62
CA PHE A 97 -4.52 3.89 23.76
C PHE A 97 -4.66 5.38 23.99
N ASN A 98 -4.22 5.82 25.18
CA ASN A 98 -4.31 7.22 25.59
C ASN A 98 -2.97 7.92 25.36
N ILE A 99 -2.90 8.77 24.35
CA ILE A 99 -1.66 9.46 23.96
C ILE A 99 -1.38 10.59 24.95
N LYS A 100 -0.42 10.41 25.86
CA LYS A 100 0.00 11.38 26.86
C LYS A 100 1.05 12.36 26.37
N LYS A 101 1.89 11.94 25.44
CA LYS A 101 2.94 12.77 24.85
C LYS A 101 2.97 12.56 23.35
N TYR A 102 3.13 13.68 22.64
CA TYR A 102 3.29 13.73 21.20
C TYR A 102 4.63 14.40 20.91
N LYS A 103 5.61 13.65 20.41
CA LYS A 103 6.94 14.17 20.16
C LYS A 103 7.54 13.54 18.92
N PHE A 104 7.62 14.33 17.87
CA PHE A 104 8.32 13.95 16.64
C PHE A 104 9.57 14.80 16.48
N LYS A 105 10.62 14.16 15.96
CA LYS A 105 11.78 14.83 15.41
C LYS A 105 11.60 14.84 13.89
N HIS A 106 11.77 15.97 13.27
CA HIS A 106 11.79 16.07 11.82
C HIS A 106 12.53 17.35 11.40
N LYS A 107 12.97 17.35 10.16
CA LYS A 107 13.67 18.47 9.52
C LYS A 107 12.71 19.24 8.63
N THR A 108 12.67 20.55 8.76
CA THR A 108 11.94 21.42 7.84
C THR A 108 12.77 21.69 6.59
N ILE A 109 12.10 21.85 5.46
CA ILE A 109 12.71 22.16 4.16
C ILE A 109 11.94 23.30 3.51
N ASN A 110 12.60 24.01 2.59
CA ASN A 110 11.97 25.10 1.84
C ASN A 110 11.86 24.69 0.37
N ILE A 111 10.74 24.10 0.03
CA ILE A 111 10.45 23.65 -1.34
C ILE A 111 9.13 24.24 -1.83
N ASN A 112 9.08 24.57 -3.11
CA ASN A 112 7.91 25.13 -3.76
C ASN A 112 7.39 24.20 -4.84
N PHE A 113 6.08 24.07 -4.92
CA PHE A 113 5.40 23.37 -5.99
C PHE A 113 5.44 24.20 -7.27
N LYS A 114 5.76 23.54 -8.39
CA LYS A 114 5.78 24.13 -9.75
C LYS A 114 4.71 23.45 -10.58
N GLY A 115 3.78 24.21 -11.11
CA GLY A 115 2.73 23.73 -11.99
C GLY A 115 1.34 24.07 -11.50
N GLU A 116 0.35 23.64 -12.27
CA GLU A 116 -1.06 23.87 -11.98
C GLU A 116 -1.73 22.57 -11.51
N LEU A 117 -2.48 22.68 -10.43
CA LEU A 117 -3.31 21.60 -9.93
C LEU A 117 -4.71 21.71 -10.53
N ARG A 118 -5.31 20.56 -10.80
CA ARG A 118 -6.73 20.50 -11.20
C ARG A 118 -7.61 20.88 -10.01
N ASP A 119 -8.79 21.44 -10.24
CA ASP A 119 -9.69 21.91 -9.19
C ASP A 119 -9.94 20.86 -8.09
N TYR A 120 -10.18 19.60 -8.50
CA TYR A 120 -10.39 18.54 -7.53
C TYR A 120 -9.14 18.23 -6.70
N GLN A 121 -7.93 18.42 -7.23
CA GLN A 121 -6.68 18.23 -6.49
C GLN A 121 -6.49 19.33 -5.44
N ASN A 122 -6.81 20.57 -5.78
CA ASN A 122 -6.83 21.69 -4.82
C ASN A 122 -7.78 21.39 -3.67
N ASN A 123 -9.00 20.93 -3.96
CA ASN A 123 -9.98 20.57 -2.94
C ASN A 123 -9.50 19.43 -2.02
N ILE A 124 -8.80 18.43 -2.58
CA ILE A 124 -8.23 17.33 -1.79
C ILE A 124 -7.14 17.86 -0.86
N ILE A 125 -6.26 18.72 -1.35
CA ILE A 125 -5.17 19.29 -0.55
C ILE A 125 -5.74 20.10 0.62
N LEU A 126 -6.67 21.00 0.35
CA LEU A 126 -7.32 21.80 1.39
C LEU A 126 -7.95 20.92 2.47
N TYR A 127 -8.68 19.89 2.05
CA TYR A 127 -9.28 18.93 2.97
C TYR A 127 -8.24 18.18 3.82
N VAL A 128 -7.15 17.68 3.19
CA VAL A 128 -6.09 16.94 3.89
C VAL A 128 -5.35 17.84 4.88
N MET A 129 -5.05 19.08 4.48
CA MET A 129 -4.37 20.06 5.35
C MET A 129 -5.24 20.44 6.55
N ASP A 130 -6.54 20.65 6.35
CA ASP A 130 -7.49 20.91 7.43
C ASP A 130 -7.60 19.71 8.39
N LEU A 131 -7.70 18.50 7.85
CA LEU A 131 -7.70 17.26 8.64
C LEU A 131 -6.45 17.17 9.53
N PHE A 132 -5.28 17.46 8.99
CA PHE A 132 -4.01 17.40 9.73
C PHE A 132 -3.93 18.48 10.80
N LYS A 133 -4.40 19.70 10.52
CA LYS A 133 -4.46 20.80 11.46
C LYS A 133 -5.37 20.48 12.67
N ASN A 134 -6.52 19.85 12.39
CA ASN A 134 -7.50 19.50 13.42
C ASN A 134 -7.12 18.21 14.19
N SER A 135 -6.12 17.46 13.75
CA SER A 135 -5.62 16.25 14.44
C SER A 135 -4.60 16.58 15.52
N VAL A 136 -5.01 17.35 16.53
CA VAL A 136 -4.16 17.70 17.68
C VAL A 136 -3.96 16.47 18.56
N ASN A 137 -2.70 16.16 18.90
CA ASN A 137 -2.30 14.98 19.70
C ASN A 137 -2.84 13.64 19.19
N LYS A 138 -3.07 13.55 17.87
CA LYS A 138 -3.48 12.32 17.17
C LYS A 138 -2.53 12.01 16.02
N PRO A 139 -2.43 10.75 15.60
CA PRO A 139 -1.68 10.41 14.39
C PRO A 139 -2.24 11.17 13.18
N LYS A 140 -1.35 11.71 12.35
CA LYS A 140 -1.69 12.48 11.15
C LYS A 140 -1.38 11.64 9.92
N GLY A 141 -2.42 11.23 9.20
CA GLY A 141 -2.23 10.42 8.01
C GLY A 141 -3.53 9.82 7.49
N GLY A 142 -3.39 9.03 6.44
CA GLY A 142 -4.49 8.30 5.81
C GLY A 142 -4.22 7.96 4.36
N ILE A 143 -5.15 7.26 3.75
CA ILE A 143 -5.05 6.78 2.38
C ILE A 143 -5.87 7.68 1.45
N ILE A 144 -5.24 8.17 0.39
CA ILE A 144 -5.90 8.91 -0.69
C ILE A 144 -6.12 7.96 -1.87
N LYS A 145 -7.40 7.65 -2.13
CA LYS A 145 -7.82 6.77 -3.22
C LYS A 145 -8.19 7.59 -4.45
N LEU A 146 -7.33 7.58 -5.46
CA LEU A 146 -7.58 8.21 -6.76
C LEU A 146 -7.49 7.18 -7.88
N THR A 147 -8.28 7.35 -8.93
CA THR A 147 -8.22 6.48 -10.12
C THR A 147 -6.85 6.54 -10.80
N CYS A 148 -6.54 5.55 -11.65
CA CYS A 148 -5.37 5.62 -12.53
C CYS A 148 -5.46 6.89 -13.39
N GLY A 149 -4.34 7.61 -13.55
CA GLY A 149 -4.33 8.91 -14.24
C GLY A 149 -4.89 10.09 -13.43
N GLY A 150 -5.39 9.87 -12.21
CA GLY A 150 -5.89 10.92 -11.31
C GLY A 150 -4.79 11.81 -10.69
N GLY A 151 -3.53 11.68 -11.11
CA GLY A 151 -2.45 12.55 -10.65
C GLY A 151 -2.04 12.36 -9.19
N LYS A 152 -2.11 11.13 -8.66
CA LYS A 152 -1.71 10.78 -7.28
C LYS A 152 -0.33 11.33 -6.91
N THR A 153 0.66 11.11 -7.79
CA THR A 153 2.05 11.54 -7.58
C THR A 153 2.16 13.05 -7.47
N ILE A 154 1.52 13.79 -8.39
CA ILE A 154 1.54 15.26 -8.41
C ILE A 154 0.88 15.82 -7.15
N LEU A 155 -0.27 15.26 -6.76
CA LEU A 155 -0.97 15.62 -5.53
C LEU A 155 -0.08 15.42 -4.29
N ALA A 156 0.63 14.30 -4.20
CA ALA A 156 1.50 14.01 -3.07
C ALA A 156 2.72 14.93 -3.02
N ILE A 157 3.30 15.31 -4.17
CA ILE A 157 4.37 16.31 -4.24
C ILE A 157 3.86 17.69 -3.76
N ALA A 158 2.67 18.09 -4.19
CA ALA A 158 2.08 19.36 -3.75
C ALA A 158 1.85 19.38 -2.23
N ILE A 159 1.36 18.27 -1.63
CA ILE A 159 1.20 18.15 -0.18
C ILE A 159 2.56 18.22 0.53
N ALA A 160 3.61 17.57 -0.01
CA ALA A 160 4.96 17.64 0.55
C ALA A 160 5.50 19.09 0.55
N CYS A 161 5.30 19.82 -0.54
CA CYS A 161 5.66 21.23 -0.62
C CYS A 161 4.89 22.09 0.38
N MET A 162 3.60 21.85 0.57
CA MET A 162 2.78 22.62 1.54
C MET A 162 3.15 22.33 2.99
N LEU A 163 3.53 21.09 3.32
CA LEU A 163 3.97 20.74 4.67
C LEU A 163 5.38 21.29 4.97
N GLY A 164 6.23 21.47 3.96
CA GLY A 164 7.60 21.96 4.13
C GLY A 164 8.46 21.07 5.04
N LEU A 165 8.25 19.77 4.97
CA LEU A 165 8.96 18.77 5.79
C LEU A 165 9.80 17.85 4.93
N LYS A 166 11.00 17.48 5.41
CA LYS A 166 11.83 16.46 4.77
C LYS A 166 10.99 15.22 4.54
N THR A 167 10.93 14.76 3.30
CA THR A 167 9.95 13.76 2.86
C THR A 167 10.62 12.48 2.39
N LEU A 168 10.10 11.33 2.84
CA LEU A 168 10.47 10.02 2.34
C LEU A 168 9.33 9.44 1.49
N VAL A 169 9.63 9.09 0.24
CA VAL A 169 8.71 8.40 -0.67
C VAL A 169 9.08 6.93 -0.73
N LEU A 170 8.18 6.05 -0.32
CA LEU A 170 8.39 4.61 -0.33
C LEU A 170 7.79 3.97 -1.59
N VAL A 171 8.64 3.27 -2.35
CA VAL A 171 8.27 2.57 -3.58
C VAL A 171 8.69 1.11 -3.54
N HIS A 172 7.94 0.22 -4.24
CA HIS A 172 8.18 -1.21 -4.23
C HIS A 172 8.87 -1.75 -5.50
N LYS A 173 9.01 -0.92 -6.55
CA LYS A 173 9.65 -1.28 -7.83
C LYS A 173 10.58 -0.18 -8.30
N GLU A 174 11.66 -0.59 -8.93
CA GLU A 174 12.73 0.29 -9.40
C GLU A 174 12.25 1.34 -10.41
N PHE A 175 11.45 0.95 -11.39
CA PHE A 175 10.92 1.89 -12.37
C PHE A 175 10.06 3.01 -11.75
N LEU A 176 9.43 2.75 -10.57
CA LEU A 176 8.70 3.79 -9.84
C LEU A 176 9.65 4.82 -9.23
N LEU A 177 10.88 4.40 -8.86
CA LEU A 177 11.89 5.32 -8.34
C LEU A 177 12.23 6.38 -9.39
N ASP A 178 12.54 5.96 -10.63
CA ASP A 178 12.84 6.86 -11.73
C ASP A 178 11.64 7.75 -12.05
N GLN A 179 10.44 7.18 -12.10
CA GLN A 179 9.21 7.94 -12.35
C GLN A 179 8.96 9.01 -11.28
N TRP A 180 9.17 8.68 -10.00
CA TRP A 180 9.03 9.65 -8.91
C TRP A 180 10.07 10.76 -9.00
N LYS A 181 11.34 10.40 -9.29
CA LYS A 181 12.41 11.36 -9.48
C LYS A 181 12.08 12.37 -10.56
N ASP A 182 11.68 11.89 -11.75
CA ASP A 182 11.29 12.76 -12.87
C ASP A 182 10.13 13.69 -12.50
N ARG A 183 9.14 13.18 -11.76
CA ARG A 183 7.98 13.97 -11.33
C ARG A 183 8.33 15.00 -10.27
N ILE A 184 9.18 14.68 -9.29
CA ILE A 184 9.63 15.64 -8.29
C ILE A 184 10.40 16.79 -8.97
N GLN A 185 11.30 16.48 -9.89
CA GLN A 185 12.08 17.48 -10.63
C GLN A 185 11.20 18.36 -11.53
N ALA A 186 10.17 17.78 -12.15
CA ALA A 186 9.24 18.53 -13.01
C ALA A 186 8.30 19.45 -12.24
N PHE A 187 7.85 19.03 -11.03
CA PHE A 187 6.77 19.72 -10.29
C PHE A 187 7.24 20.39 -9.00
N SER A 188 8.52 20.42 -8.70
CA SER A 188 9.06 21.14 -7.54
C SER A 188 10.48 21.65 -7.81
N ASN A 189 11.02 22.44 -6.87
CA ASN A 189 12.43 22.78 -6.80
C ASN A 189 13.21 21.89 -5.83
N ALA A 190 12.58 20.81 -5.34
CA ALA A 190 13.19 19.92 -4.35
C ALA A 190 14.39 19.16 -4.92
N THR A 191 15.41 19.02 -4.09
CA THR A 191 16.54 18.12 -4.33
C THR A 191 16.10 16.67 -4.04
N VAL A 192 16.62 15.68 -4.80
CA VAL A 192 16.16 14.29 -4.74
C VAL A 192 17.30 13.34 -4.41
N GLY A 193 17.16 12.62 -3.30
CA GLY A 193 18.04 11.53 -2.88
C GLY A 193 17.41 10.16 -3.06
N ILE A 194 18.22 9.10 -2.90
CA ILE A 194 17.79 7.71 -3.09
C ILE A 194 18.28 6.84 -1.94
N ILE A 195 17.42 5.97 -1.42
CA ILE A 195 17.77 4.86 -0.53
C ILE A 195 17.51 3.54 -1.25
N ARG A 196 18.59 2.87 -1.67
CA ARG A 196 18.52 1.60 -2.38
C ARG A 196 19.77 0.77 -2.13
N GLN A 197 19.65 -0.39 -1.50
CA GLN A 197 20.79 -1.25 -1.17
C GLN A 197 21.90 -0.47 -0.43
N LYS A 198 23.10 -0.38 -0.98
CA LYS A 198 24.23 0.36 -0.40
C LYS A 198 24.17 1.87 -0.64
N VAL A 199 23.23 2.35 -1.47
CA VAL A 199 23.05 3.78 -1.73
C VAL A 199 22.16 4.35 -0.63
N PHE A 200 22.69 5.29 0.15
CA PHE A 200 22.01 5.94 1.27
C PHE A 200 22.18 7.46 1.17
N GLN A 201 21.44 8.07 0.25
CA GLN A 201 21.47 9.50 -0.03
C GLN A 201 20.30 10.18 0.70
N THR A 202 20.56 10.68 1.89
CA THR A 202 19.52 11.26 2.75
C THR A 202 19.63 12.76 2.95
N ASP A 203 20.73 13.38 2.58
CA ASP A 203 20.93 14.84 2.70
C ASP A 203 20.28 15.62 1.53
N PHE A 204 18.99 15.32 1.29
CA PHE A 204 18.15 15.86 0.23
C PHE A 204 16.75 16.17 0.78
N ASP A 205 16.01 17.05 0.09
CA ASP A 205 14.66 17.47 0.52
C ASP A 205 13.65 16.35 0.45
N ILE A 206 13.62 15.63 -0.68
CA ILE A 206 12.76 14.48 -0.90
C ILE A 206 13.64 13.27 -1.22
N VAL A 207 13.49 12.21 -0.47
CA VAL A 207 14.24 10.96 -0.65
C VAL A 207 13.31 9.85 -1.10
N ILE A 208 13.68 9.11 -2.15
CA ILE A 208 12.91 7.98 -2.64
C ILE A 208 13.55 6.69 -2.13
N GLY A 209 12.83 5.95 -1.31
CA GLY A 209 13.31 4.73 -0.65
C GLY A 209 12.67 3.46 -1.20
N MET A 210 13.52 2.48 -1.53
CA MET A 210 13.07 1.13 -1.90
C MET A 210 12.67 0.37 -0.64
N ILE A 211 11.42 -0.07 -0.56
CA ILE A 211 10.86 -0.82 0.59
C ILE A 211 11.72 -2.04 0.93
N HIS A 212 12.16 -2.80 -0.07
CA HIS A 212 13.02 -3.97 0.13
C HIS A 212 14.35 -3.62 0.81
N SER A 213 14.96 -2.51 0.41
CA SER A 213 16.23 -2.07 0.97
C SER A 213 16.09 -1.63 2.43
N ILE A 214 15.07 -0.81 2.70
CA ILE A 214 14.83 -0.29 4.06
C ILE A 214 14.43 -1.42 5.01
N SER A 215 13.65 -2.41 4.55
CA SER A 215 13.26 -3.54 5.40
C SER A 215 14.43 -4.46 5.74
N ALA A 216 15.39 -4.63 4.82
CA ALA A 216 16.47 -5.60 4.91
C ALA A 216 17.73 -5.04 5.58
N ILE A 217 17.99 -3.73 5.44
CA ILE A 217 19.21 -3.07 5.91
C ILE A 217 18.88 -2.19 7.11
N ASP A 218 19.73 -2.24 8.13
CA ASP A 218 19.64 -1.35 9.27
C ASP A 218 20.43 -0.08 8.97
N TYR A 219 19.72 0.91 8.45
CA TYR A 219 20.25 2.25 8.24
C TYR A 219 20.24 3.05 9.54
N ASP A 220 21.01 4.14 9.57
CA ASP A 220 21.05 5.05 10.71
C ASP A 220 19.63 5.59 11.01
N GLN A 221 19.13 5.22 12.19
CA GLN A 221 17.77 5.55 12.62
C GLN A 221 17.61 7.05 12.93
N ASP A 222 18.65 7.74 13.38
CA ASP A 222 18.57 9.17 13.65
C ASP A 222 18.40 9.95 12.36
N VAL A 223 19.00 9.49 11.28
CA VAL A 223 18.81 10.05 9.92
C VAL A 223 17.40 9.74 9.40
N LEU A 224 16.89 8.53 9.62
CA LEU A 224 15.53 8.18 9.21
C LEU A 224 14.47 8.95 10.02
N ASN A 225 14.77 9.35 11.24
CA ASN A 225 13.89 10.16 12.08
C ASN A 225 13.79 11.63 11.64
N GLU A 226 14.67 12.09 10.73
CA GLU A 226 14.56 13.45 10.17
C GLU A 226 13.36 13.63 9.22
N PHE A 227 12.82 12.54 8.68
CA PHE A 227 11.66 12.61 7.80
C PHE A 227 10.39 12.97 8.59
N GLY A 228 9.75 14.08 8.23
CA GLY A 228 8.49 14.54 8.82
C GLY A 228 7.26 14.01 8.09
N LEU A 229 7.42 13.70 6.79
CA LEU A 229 6.38 13.12 5.95
C LEU A 229 6.87 11.81 5.31
N VAL A 230 6.05 10.77 5.40
CA VAL A 230 6.24 9.52 4.64
C VAL A 230 5.08 9.35 3.66
N ILE A 231 5.41 9.26 2.37
CA ILE A 231 4.47 8.97 1.29
C ILE A 231 4.69 7.53 0.85
N ILE A 232 3.64 6.74 0.78
CA ILE A 232 3.70 5.34 0.36
C ILE A 232 2.90 5.19 -0.93
N ASP A 233 3.58 4.83 -2.01
CA ASP A 233 2.93 4.62 -3.31
C ASP A 233 2.42 3.19 -3.45
N GLU A 234 1.22 3.06 -4.04
CA GLU A 234 0.50 1.81 -4.30
C GLU A 234 0.38 0.92 -3.04
N VAL A 235 -0.22 1.48 -1.98
CA VAL A 235 -0.33 0.82 -0.66
C VAL A 235 -0.95 -0.58 -0.66
N HIS A 236 -1.70 -0.94 -1.69
CA HIS A 236 -2.29 -2.28 -1.82
C HIS A 236 -1.25 -3.39 -2.10
N HIS A 237 -0.04 -3.05 -2.51
CA HIS A 237 1.05 -4.03 -2.65
C HIS A 237 1.74 -4.35 -1.31
N LEU A 238 1.35 -3.74 -0.20
CA LEU A 238 2.17 -3.54 0.99
C LEU A 238 1.72 -4.31 2.25
N GLY A 239 0.92 -5.33 2.17
CA GLY A 239 0.48 -6.11 3.34
C GLY A 239 1.43 -7.24 3.76
N SER A 240 2.74 -7.09 3.64
CA SER A 240 3.72 -8.13 3.97
C SER A 240 4.52 -7.80 5.22
N ARG A 241 5.16 -8.82 5.80
CA ARG A 241 6.14 -8.68 6.90
C ARG A 241 7.20 -7.60 6.61
N MET A 242 7.66 -7.55 5.37
CA MET A 242 8.65 -6.58 4.88
C MET A 242 8.15 -5.13 5.01
N PHE A 243 6.89 -4.89 4.66
CA PHE A 243 6.26 -3.58 4.78
C PHE A 243 6.16 -3.12 6.24
N SER A 244 5.69 -3.98 7.13
CA SER A 244 5.61 -3.66 8.57
C SER A 244 6.99 -3.30 9.13
N LYS A 245 8.04 -4.05 8.76
CA LYS A 245 9.43 -3.72 9.14
C LYS A 245 9.87 -2.35 8.61
N THR A 246 9.52 -2.03 7.35
CA THR A 246 9.85 -0.72 6.77
C THR A 246 9.19 0.41 7.55
N LEU A 247 7.89 0.29 7.87
CA LEU A 247 7.17 1.35 8.58
C LEU A 247 7.59 1.50 10.05
N LEU A 248 8.03 0.43 10.69
CA LEU A 248 8.66 0.52 12.02
C LEU A 248 9.93 1.38 11.99
N LYS A 249 10.71 1.31 10.90
CA LYS A 249 11.95 2.08 10.74
C LYS A 249 11.71 3.51 10.23
N THR A 250 10.58 3.77 9.55
CA THR A 250 10.32 5.03 8.84
C THR A 250 9.03 5.74 9.27
N SER A 251 8.62 5.55 10.51
CA SER A 251 7.44 6.24 11.04
C SER A 251 7.73 7.73 11.19
N ALA A 252 6.88 8.57 10.59
CA ALA A 252 6.99 10.02 10.61
C ALA A 252 5.72 10.66 11.22
N GLU A 253 5.74 11.95 11.49
CA GLU A 253 4.57 12.66 12.00
C GLU A 253 3.39 12.53 11.03
N TYR A 254 3.64 12.75 9.73
CA TYR A 254 2.65 12.66 8.68
C TYR A 254 2.88 11.41 7.83
N THR A 255 1.80 10.69 7.50
CA THR A 255 1.89 9.53 6.63
C THR A 255 0.75 9.53 5.62
N ILE A 256 1.07 9.48 4.34
CA ILE A 256 0.09 9.45 3.25
C ILE A 256 0.28 8.19 2.43
N GLY A 257 -0.78 7.41 2.32
CA GLY A 257 -0.87 6.29 1.41
C GLY A 257 -1.57 6.67 0.10
N LEU A 258 -1.02 6.26 -1.03
CA LEU A 258 -1.62 6.47 -2.35
C LEU A 258 -2.07 5.13 -2.93
N SER A 259 -3.29 5.06 -3.45
CA SER A 259 -3.76 3.87 -4.17
C SER A 259 -4.86 4.20 -5.16
N ALA A 260 -4.95 3.40 -6.23
CA ALA A 260 -6.12 3.37 -7.10
C ALA A 260 -7.16 2.36 -6.61
N THR A 261 -6.71 1.25 -6.03
CA THR A 261 -7.51 0.11 -5.55
C THR A 261 -6.94 -0.38 -4.22
N PRO A 262 -7.31 0.19 -3.08
CA PRO A 262 -6.73 -0.18 -1.79
C PRO A 262 -7.19 -1.56 -1.28
N GLU A 263 -8.10 -2.23 -1.97
CA GLU A 263 -8.64 -3.52 -1.54
C GLU A 263 -7.64 -4.66 -1.74
N ARG A 264 -7.56 -5.56 -0.76
CA ARG A 264 -6.70 -6.76 -0.75
C ARG A 264 -7.52 -7.99 -0.43
N GLN A 265 -7.31 -9.06 -1.20
CA GLN A 265 -8.01 -10.34 -1.00
C GLN A 265 -7.44 -11.18 0.15
N ASP A 266 -6.21 -10.91 0.59
CA ASP A 266 -5.52 -11.64 1.65
C ASP A 266 -5.85 -11.18 3.08
N GLY A 267 -6.80 -10.26 3.25
CA GLY A 267 -7.21 -9.72 4.56
C GLY A 267 -6.20 -8.79 5.24
N MET A 268 -5.05 -8.53 4.60
CA MET A 268 -3.97 -7.72 5.20
C MET A 268 -4.20 -6.21 5.10
N MET A 269 -5.35 -5.77 4.59
CA MET A 269 -5.67 -4.34 4.55
C MET A 269 -5.73 -3.72 5.95
N LYS A 270 -6.10 -4.50 6.98
CA LYS A 270 -6.05 -4.06 8.39
C LYS A 270 -4.66 -3.62 8.84
N VAL A 271 -3.61 -4.28 8.35
CA VAL A 271 -2.21 -3.91 8.66
C VAL A 271 -1.89 -2.55 8.06
N VAL A 272 -2.31 -2.31 6.81
CA VAL A 272 -2.14 -1.01 6.14
C VAL A 272 -2.85 0.10 6.91
N HIS A 273 -4.10 -0.13 7.33
CA HIS A 273 -4.86 0.85 8.13
C HIS A 273 -4.22 1.13 9.48
N ASN A 274 -3.66 0.13 10.14
CA ASN A 274 -2.98 0.33 11.43
C ASN A 274 -1.72 1.20 11.31
N TRP A 275 -1.03 1.17 10.17
CA TRP A 275 0.20 1.95 9.95
C TRP A 275 -0.03 3.32 9.30
N ILE A 276 -0.98 3.42 8.37
CA ILE A 276 -1.18 4.62 7.54
C ILE A 276 -2.42 5.42 7.96
N GLY A 277 -3.42 4.73 8.50
CA GLY A 277 -4.73 5.28 8.79
C GLY A 277 -5.80 4.81 7.79
N ASP A 278 -7.02 5.31 8.00
CA ASP A 278 -8.18 4.99 7.15
C ASP A 278 -8.11 5.73 5.80
N ILE A 279 -9.03 5.40 4.90
CA ILE A 279 -9.20 6.14 3.66
C ILE A 279 -9.77 7.52 4.00
N ILE A 280 -8.95 8.56 3.86
CA ILE A 280 -9.35 9.94 4.14
C ILE A 280 -10.00 10.62 2.94
N TYR A 281 -9.68 10.18 1.74
CA TYR A 281 -10.32 10.67 0.52
C TYR A 281 -10.47 9.55 -0.51
N GLN A 282 -11.65 9.51 -1.14
CA GLN A 282 -11.93 8.59 -2.23
C GLN A 282 -12.62 9.33 -3.39
N MET A 283 -11.96 9.34 -4.55
CA MET A 283 -12.58 9.85 -5.76
C MET A 283 -13.68 8.90 -6.25
N LYS A 284 -14.89 9.41 -6.41
CA LYS A 284 -15.97 8.66 -7.07
C LYS A 284 -15.66 8.52 -8.55
N LYS A 285 -15.65 7.31 -9.08
CA LYS A 285 -15.56 7.08 -10.53
C LYS A 285 -16.82 7.64 -11.20
N LYS A 286 -16.66 8.65 -12.05
CA LYS A 286 -17.65 8.93 -13.09
C LYS A 286 -17.39 7.93 -14.22
N CYS A 287 -18.25 6.95 -14.37
CA CYS A 287 -18.17 5.99 -15.48
C CYS A 287 -18.81 6.63 -16.74
N ASP A 288 -18.03 7.46 -17.45
CA ASP A 288 -18.45 8.05 -18.72
C ASP A 288 -17.95 7.28 -19.95
N TYR A 289 -17.26 6.15 -19.74
CA TYR A 289 -16.70 5.41 -20.86
C TYR A 289 -17.55 4.19 -21.20
N ARG A 290 -18.03 4.14 -22.44
CA ARG A 290 -18.58 2.91 -23.01
C ARG A 290 -17.42 1.99 -23.37
N VAL A 291 -17.19 0.97 -22.55
CA VAL A 291 -16.19 -0.06 -22.81
C VAL A 291 -16.89 -1.29 -23.34
N LEU A 292 -16.54 -1.69 -24.57
CA LEU A 292 -16.99 -2.95 -25.14
C LEU A 292 -15.94 -4.04 -24.86
N ILE A 293 -16.30 -5.02 -24.03
CA ILE A 293 -15.46 -6.17 -23.76
C ILE A 293 -15.89 -7.33 -24.65
N LYS A 294 -15.00 -7.75 -25.56
CA LYS A 294 -15.18 -8.98 -26.37
C LYS A 294 -14.31 -10.10 -25.81
N LYS A 295 -14.94 -11.16 -25.32
CA LYS A 295 -14.24 -12.37 -24.89
C LYS A 295 -14.15 -13.34 -26.07
N ILE A 296 -12.92 -13.78 -26.39
CA ILE A 296 -12.67 -14.76 -27.44
C ILE A 296 -12.24 -16.06 -26.77
N TYR A 297 -13.06 -17.09 -26.90
CA TYR A 297 -12.77 -18.42 -26.40
C TYR A 297 -12.03 -19.20 -27.47
N PHE A 298 -10.81 -19.63 -27.14
CA PHE A 298 -9.98 -20.41 -28.05
C PHE A 298 -9.85 -21.83 -27.52
N LYS A 299 -10.10 -22.82 -28.38
CA LYS A 299 -9.91 -24.26 -28.11
C LYS A 299 -8.83 -24.78 -29.04
N SER A 300 -7.82 -25.41 -28.50
CA SER A 300 -6.73 -25.99 -29.28
C SER A 300 -6.85 -27.50 -29.39
N ASN A 301 -6.51 -28.05 -30.56
CA ASN A 301 -6.32 -29.48 -30.77
C ASN A 301 -4.91 -29.95 -30.43
N ASP A 302 -4.03 -29.06 -30.00
CA ASP A 302 -2.68 -29.36 -29.54
C ASP A 302 -2.70 -30.02 -28.16
N LYS A 303 -2.75 -31.36 -28.16
CA LYS A 303 -2.82 -32.16 -26.93
C LYS A 303 -1.58 -32.04 -26.04
N LEU A 304 -0.43 -31.61 -26.55
CA LEU A 304 0.81 -31.48 -25.80
C LEU A 304 0.91 -30.16 -25.07
N LEU A 305 0.60 -29.06 -25.76
CA LEU A 305 0.71 -27.70 -25.21
C LEU A 305 -0.54 -27.29 -24.40
N PHE A 306 -1.71 -27.84 -24.74
CA PHE A 306 -3.00 -27.57 -24.08
C PHE A 306 -3.34 -28.58 -22.99
N LYS A 307 -2.33 -29.23 -22.39
CA LYS A 307 -2.48 -30.21 -21.31
C LYS A 307 -2.09 -29.56 -19.97
N GLU A 308 -2.83 -29.94 -18.91
CA GLU A 308 -2.44 -29.60 -17.56
C GLU A 308 -1.01 -30.11 -17.27
N LYS A 309 -0.17 -29.22 -16.73
CA LYS A 309 1.17 -29.57 -16.24
C LYS A 309 1.19 -29.48 -14.74
N LYS A 310 1.76 -30.49 -14.10
CA LYS A 310 1.89 -30.56 -12.65
C LYS A 310 3.36 -30.57 -12.25
N ARG A 311 3.64 -30.12 -11.03
CA ARG A 311 4.98 -30.17 -10.40
C ARG A 311 4.85 -30.62 -8.95
N TRP A 312 5.85 -31.28 -8.45
CA TRP A 312 5.96 -31.64 -7.04
C TRP A 312 6.33 -30.41 -6.21
N ILE A 313 5.59 -30.14 -5.13
CA ILE A 313 5.87 -29.09 -4.16
C ILE A 313 5.58 -29.69 -2.79
N ASN A 314 6.60 -29.78 -1.93
CA ASN A 314 6.49 -30.29 -0.56
C ASN A 314 5.75 -31.66 -0.46
N GLY A 315 6.04 -32.59 -1.36
CA GLY A 315 5.42 -33.90 -1.37
C GLY A 315 4.07 -34.02 -2.09
N ASP A 316 3.48 -32.91 -2.54
CA ASP A 316 2.20 -32.85 -3.25
C ASP A 316 2.36 -32.55 -4.73
N LEU A 317 1.54 -33.20 -5.56
CA LEU A 317 1.48 -32.93 -7.00
C LEU A 317 0.54 -31.75 -7.27
N ARG A 318 1.08 -30.57 -7.55
CA ARG A 318 0.31 -29.33 -7.75
C ARG A 318 0.39 -28.80 -9.19
N PRO A 319 -0.64 -28.06 -9.68
CA PRO A 319 -0.63 -27.47 -11.01
C PRO A 319 0.57 -26.52 -11.20
N ASN A 320 1.27 -26.66 -12.33
CA ASN A 320 2.36 -25.76 -12.71
C ASN A 320 1.84 -24.66 -13.64
N HIS A 321 1.25 -23.62 -13.04
CA HIS A 321 0.67 -22.49 -13.77
C HIS A 321 1.69 -21.79 -14.68
N THR A 322 2.93 -21.62 -14.21
CA THR A 322 4.01 -20.99 -15.00
C THR A 322 4.24 -21.74 -16.29
N LYS A 323 4.39 -23.07 -16.22
CA LYS A 323 4.62 -23.91 -17.41
C LYS A 323 3.40 -23.96 -18.33
N MET A 324 2.20 -23.96 -17.77
CA MET A 324 0.98 -23.93 -18.58
C MET A 324 0.84 -22.59 -19.35
N ILE A 325 1.16 -21.46 -18.72
CA ILE A 325 1.14 -20.15 -19.39
C ILE A 325 2.21 -20.10 -20.52
N GLU A 326 3.42 -20.63 -20.28
CA GLU A 326 4.44 -20.74 -21.31
C GLU A 326 3.97 -21.57 -22.50
N ASN A 327 3.38 -22.74 -22.24
CA ASN A 327 2.85 -23.61 -23.30
C ASN A 327 1.75 -22.90 -24.09
N LEU A 328 0.82 -22.20 -23.43
CA LEU A 328 -0.22 -21.41 -24.10
C LEU A 328 0.36 -20.31 -25.00
N ALA A 329 1.47 -19.69 -24.60
CA ALA A 329 2.17 -18.69 -25.40
C ALA A 329 2.78 -19.25 -26.70
N LEU A 330 3.09 -20.55 -26.72
CA LEU A 330 3.70 -21.23 -27.87
C LEU A 330 2.70 -21.84 -28.87
N ILE A 331 1.40 -21.85 -28.58
CA ILE A 331 0.37 -22.43 -29.47
C ILE A 331 0.27 -21.61 -30.77
N LYS A 332 0.80 -22.11 -31.86
CA LYS A 332 0.86 -21.42 -33.16
C LYS A 332 -0.52 -20.98 -33.67
N SER A 333 -1.51 -21.88 -33.61
CA SER A 333 -2.88 -21.58 -34.09
C SER A 333 -3.54 -20.42 -33.31
N ARG A 334 -3.28 -20.36 -31.99
CA ARG A 334 -3.74 -19.25 -31.14
C ARG A 334 -3.03 -17.93 -31.50
N ASN A 335 -1.72 -17.97 -31.68
CA ASN A 335 -0.94 -16.78 -32.04
C ASN A 335 -1.34 -16.28 -33.46
N ASN A 336 -1.58 -17.16 -34.42
CA ASN A 336 -2.07 -16.79 -35.74
C ASN A 336 -3.44 -16.12 -35.67
N LEU A 337 -4.37 -16.60 -34.82
CA LEU A 337 -5.65 -15.94 -34.60
C LEU A 337 -5.45 -14.53 -34.04
N MET A 338 -4.55 -14.35 -33.06
CA MET A 338 -4.26 -13.04 -32.49
C MET A 338 -3.65 -12.08 -33.53
N ILE A 339 -2.72 -12.57 -34.36
CA ILE A 339 -2.11 -11.78 -35.44
C ILE A 339 -3.16 -11.31 -36.45
N LYS A 340 -4.07 -12.19 -36.89
CA LYS A 340 -5.18 -11.83 -37.79
C LYS A 340 -6.11 -10.80 -37.18
N LEU A 341 -6.43 -10.90 -35.88
CA LEU A 341 -7.25 -9.93 -35.17
C LEU A 341 -6.56 -8.55 -35.07
N ILE A 342 -5.26 -8.54 -34.80
CA ILE A 342 -4.45 -7.33 -34.76
C ILE A 342 -4.47 -6.64 -36.13
N ASP A 343 -4.26 -7.38 -37.20
CA ASP A 343 -4.27 -6.88 -38.55
C ASP A 343 -5.65 -6.27 -38.94
N SER A 344 -6.72 -6.98 -38.65
CA SER A 344 -8.09 -6.47 -38.83
C SER A 344 -8.38 -5.21 -38.05
N LEU A 345 -7.92 -5.09 -36.79
CA LEU A 345 -8.12 -3.90 -36.00
C LEU A 345 -7.25 -2.72 -36.49
N LYS A 346 -6.05 -3.00 -36.99
CA LYS A 346 -5.16 -2.03 -37.60
C LYS A 346 -5.76 -1.44 -38.88
N SER A 347 -6.35 -2.30 -39.74
CA SER A 347 -7.02 -1.84 -40.97
C SER A 347 -8.24 -0.93 -40.70
N MET A 348 -8.83 -1.04 -39.50
CA MET A 348 -9.87 -0.13 -39.00
C MET A 348 -9.33 1.17 -38.39
N GLY A 349 -8.04 1.45 -38.46
CA GLY A 349 -7.39 2.66 -37.91
C GLY A 349 -7.31 2.67 -36.37
N ARG A 350 -7.48 1.53 -35.70
CA ARG A 350 -7.45 1.48 -34.22
C ARG A 350 -6.03 1.48 -33.68
N LYS A 351 -5.81 2.23 -32.59
CA LYS A 351 -4.59 2.09 -31.77
C LYS A 351 -4.69 0.82 -30.92
N ILE A 352 -3.67 -0.02 -30.97
CA ILE A 352 -3.69 -1.36 -30.36
C ILE A 352 -2.61 -1.44 -29.29
N LEU A 353 -3.00 -1.84 -28.05
CA LEU A 353 -2.08 -2.21 -26.99
C LEU A 353 -2.18 -3.71 -26.74
N ILE A 354 -1.06 -4.42 -26.82
CA ILE A 354 -0.97 -5.87 -26.58
C ILE A 354 -0.30 -6.10 -25.26
N LEU A 355 -0.96 -6.84 -24.36
CA LEU A 355 -0.44 -7.19 -23.04
C LEU A 355 -0.23 -8.69 -22.95
N SER A 356 0.94 -9.10 -22.49
CA SER A 356 1.25 -10.48 -22.17
C SER A 356 2.15 -10.57 -20.93
N SER A 357 2.00 -11.63 -20.16
CA SER A 357 2.88 -11.95 -19.03
C SER A 357 4.22 -12.56 -19.45
N ARG A 358 4.47 -12.75 -20.75
CA ARG A 358 5.69 -13.36 -21.32
C ARG A 358 6.24 -12.49 -22.44
N ILE A 359 7.52 -12.10 -22.31
CA ILE A 359 8.23 -11.30 -23.32
C ILE A 359 8.36 -12.09 -24.63
N GLU A 360 8.67 -13.38 -24.55
CA GLU A 360 8.78 -14.26 -25.71
C GLU A 360 7.48 -14.29 -26.53
N HIS A 361 6.32 -14.36 -25.86
CA HIS A 361 5.01 -14.29 -26.52
C HIS A 361 4.81 -12.96 -27.25
N LEU A 362 5.20 -11.84 -26.67
CA LEU A 362 5.13 -10.53 -27.33
C LEU A 362 6.04 -10.48 -28.58
N ASN A 363 7.24 -11.07 -28.50
CA ASN A 363 8.16 -11.16 -29.62
C ASN A 363 7.60 -12.02 -30.77
N ILE A 364 6.95 -13.15 -30.45
CA ILE A 364 6.27 -14.00 -31.45
C ILE A 364 5.16 -13.22 -32.15
N ILE A 365 4.31 -12.53 -31.39
CA ILE A 365 3.21 -11.74 -31.96
C ILE A 365 3.76 -10.59 -32.81
N LYS A 366 4.76 -9.86 -32.31
CA LYS A 366 5.41 -8.77 -33.05
C LYS A 366 5.96 -9.25 -34.38
N SER A 367 6.77 -10.32 -34.37
CA SER A 367 7.36 -10.91 -35.60
C SER A 367 6.28 -11.37 -36.59
N GLY A 368 5.14 -11.88 -36.10
CA GLY A 368 4.01 -12.28 -36.94
C GLY A 368 3.31 -11.07 -37.59
N VAL A 369 3.13 -9.99 -36.85
CA VAL A 369 2.54 -8.75 -37.38
C VAL A 369 3.50 -8.08 -38.38
N ASP A 370 4.80 -8.02 -38.08
CA ASP A 370 5.80 -7.42 -38.96
C ASP A 370 5.91 -8.14 -40.33
N LYS A 371 5.63 -9.46 -40.37
CA LYS A 371 5.57 -10.26 -41.61
C LYS A 371 4.33 -9.98 -42.47
N LEU A 372 3.25 -9.46 -41.88
CA LEU A 372 2.04 -9.08 -42.62
C LEU A 372 2.17 -7.65 -43.21
N ILE A 373 3.14 -6.89 -42.77
CA ILE A 373 3.36 -5.50 -43.22
C ILE A 373 4.37 -5.47 -44.39
N LYS A 374 5.15 -6.52 -44.60
CA LYS A 374 6.02 -6.73 -45.76
C LYS A 374 5.26 -7.42 -46.89
#